data_a5e9bcd1d4072d03b9d621acc446dcba
#
_entry.id   a5e9bcd1d4072d03b9d621acc446dcba
#
_cell.length_a   1.000
_cell.length_b   1.000
_cell.length_c   1.000
_cell.angle_alpha   90.00
_cell.angle_beta   90.00
_cell.angle_gamma   90.00
#
_symmetry.space_group_name_H-M   'P 1'
#
loop_
_entity.id
_entity.type
_entity.pdbx_description
1 polymer ?
#
loop_
_entity_poly.entity_id
_entity_poly.type
_entity_poly.pdbx_seq_one_letter_code
_entity_poly.pdbx_strand_id
1 'polypeptide(L)'
;MSNITQLVNVDKNMTTLKKGITESGLGKTLSEAGPYTVFAPSDKAFDKLDKKVVEDLLKPENKAHLLEVLNLHVVAGKVHLKDLKDGEKLKTVNGKELHIKVKEGVVSVDGAAIHGHEIQASNGSVYSLDTVMMKN
;
A
#
# COMPACT_ATOMS: atom_id res chain seq x y z
N MET A 1 20.93 -0.03 -1.30
CA MET A 1 19.50 -0.02 -1.74
C MET A 1 18.63 0.34 -0.54
N SER A 2 17.68 1.23 -0.77
CA SER A 2 16.78 1.68 0.30
C SER A 2 15.72 0.64 0.65
N ASN A 3 15.30 0.61 1.91
CA ASN A 3 14.17 -0.21 2.31
C ASN A 3 12.85 0.49 1.95
N ILE A 4 11.72 -0.22 2.15
CA ILE A 4 10.40 0.30 1.77
C ILE A 4 10.10 1.63 2.46
N THR A 5 10.37 1.72 3.76
CA THR A 5 10.11 2.95 4.53
C THR A 5 10.90 4.13 3.96
N GLN A 6 12.17 3.91 3.63
CA GLN A 6 13.01 4.95 3.07
C GLN A 6 12.52 5.41 1.69
N LEU A 7 12.05 4.48 0.86
CA LEU A 7 11.52 4.82 -0.46
C LEU A 7 10.26 5.68 -0.35
N VAL A 8 9.36 5.33 0.54
CA VAL A 8 8.12 6.10 0.76
C VAL A 8 8.46 7.48 1.32
N ASN A 9 9.42 7.56 2.23
CA ASN A 9 9.78 8.83 2.86
C ASN A 9 10.31 9.89 1.87
N VAL A 10 10.93 9.47 0.78
CA VAL A 10 11.49 10.39 -0.19
C VAL A 10 10.62 10.58 -1.43
N ASP A 11 9.54 9.81 -1.57
CA ASP A 11 8.67 9.91 -2.73
C ASP A 11 7.74 11.11 -2.61
N LYS A 12 7.83 12.01 -3.59
CA LYS A 12 7.04 13.25 -3.60
C LYS A 12 5.56 13.01 -3.83
N ASN A 13 5.17 11.85 -4.34
CA ASN A 13 3.79 11.51 -4.64
C ASN A 13 3.14 10.65 -3.56
N MET A 14 3.84 10.41 -2.45
CA MET A 14 3.37 9.55 -1.35
C MET A 14 3.45 10.25 0.00
N THR A 15 3.22 11.56 0.02
CA THR A 15 3.36 12.36 1.25
C THR A 15 2.29 12.01 2.29
N THR A 16 1.07 11.72 1.85
CA THR A 16 -0.02 11.31 2.74
C THR A 16 0.24 9.91 3.31
N LEU A 17 0.70 8.98 2.49
CA LEU A 17 1.07 7.64 2.94
C LEU A 17 2.20 7.72 3.94
N LYS A 18 3.19 8.57 3.70
CA LYS A 18 4.30 8.80 4.64
C LYS A 18 3.78 9.22 6.02
N LYS A 19 2.84 10.17 6.06
CA LYS A 19 2.21 10.58 7.32
C LYS A 19 1.52 9.42 8.01
N GLY A 20 0.75 8.62 7.26
CA GLY A 20 0.06 7.46 7.80
C GLY A 20 1.02 6.44 8.39
N ILE A 21 2.09 6.15 7.70
CA ILE A 21 3.11 5.20 8.17
C ILE A 21 3.75 5.73 9.45
N THR A 22 4.08 7.03 9.51
CA THR A 22 4.68 7.65 10.69
C THR A 22 3.73 7.62 11.88
N GLU A 23 2.48 8.02 11.68
CA GLU A 23 1.47 8.08 12.75
C GLU A 23 1.10 6.70 13.29
N SER A 24 1.09 5.68 12.44
CA SER A 24 0.72 4.31 12.84
C SER A 24 1.87 3.51 13.40
N GLY A 25 3.11 3.96 13.20
CA GLY A 25 4.29 3.19 13.58
C GLY A 25 4.63 2.05 12.63
N LEU A 26 3.95 1.96 11.50
CA LEU A 26 4.16 0.87 10.52
C LEU A 26 5.56 0.93 9.91
N GLY A 27 6.20 2.10 9.92
CA GLY A 27 7.54 2.26 9.38
C GLY A 27 8.56 1.31 9.98
N LYS A 28 8.39 0.96 11.24
CA LYS A 28 9.27 -0.01 11.91
C LYS A 28 9.12 -1.39 11.29
N THR A 29 7.89 -1.84 11.07
CA THR A 29 7.61 -3.12 10.43
C THR A 29 8.15 -3.16 9.01
N LEU A 30 7.92 -2.09 8.24
CA LEU A 30 8.38 -2.01 6.85
C LEU A 30 9.89 -1.79 6.71
N SER A 31 10.58 -1.60 7.82
CA SER A 31 12.05 -1.52 7.83
C SER A 31 12.70 -2.87 8.14
N GLU A 32 11.91 -3.87 8.54
CA GLU A 32 12.40 -5.20 8.85
C GLU A 32 12.76 -5.97 7.59
N ALA A 33 13.41 -7.13 7.77
CA ALA A 33 13.96 -7.89 6.64
C ALA A 33 12.92 -8.34 5.61
N GLY A 34 11.68 -8.56 5.99
CA GLY A 34 10.63 -8.94 5.05
C GLY A 34 10.82 -10.33 4.44
N PRO A 35 10.64 -10.49 3.12
CA PRO A 35 10.23 -9.43 2.17
C PRO A 35 8.77 -9.03 2.29
N TYR A 36 8.48 -7.81 1.85
CA TYR A 36 7.12 -7.28 1.80
C TYR A 36 6.81 -6.71 0.42
N THR A 37 5.54 -6.73 0.05
CA THR A 37 5.05 -6.01 -1.12
C THR A 37 4.05 -4.97 -0.64
N VAL A 38 4.31 -3.70 -0.94
CA VAL A 38 3.43 -2.61 -0.54
C VAL A 38 2.74 -2.04 -1.77
N PHE A 39 1.41 -2.07 -1.74
CA PHE A 39 0.61 -1.40 -2.76
C PHE A 39 0.33 0.01 -2.22
N ALA A 40 1.18 0.95 -2.60
CA ALA A 40 1.23 2.28 -1.98
C ALA A 40 0.29 3.25 -2.69
N PRO A 41 -0.83 3.67 -2.03
CA PRO A 41 -1.69 4.68 -2.62
C PRO A 41 -0.94 6.01 -2.73
N SER A 42 -0.98 6.60 -3.93
CA SER A 42 -0.37 7.91 -4.15
C SER A 42 -1.19 9.01 -3.50
N ASP A 43 -0.65 10.23 -3.46
CA ASP A 43 -1.40 11.39 -2.96
C ASP A 43 -2.70 11.59 -3.75
N LYS A 44 -2.66 11.34 -5.06
CA LYS A 44 -3.87 11.41 -5.90
C LYS A 44 -4.92 10.39 -5.48
N ALA A 45 -4.48 9.20 -5.03
CA ALA A 45 -5.40 8.19 -4.52
C ALA A 45 -6.11 8.67 -3.26
N PHE A 46 -5.38 9.29 -2.35
CA PHE A 46 -5.96 9.87 -1.13
C PHE A 46 -6.88 11.05 -1.44
N ASP A 47 -6.59 11.81 -2.50
CA ASP A 47 -7.42 12.95 -2.91
C ASP A 47 -8.82 12.50 -3.38
N LYS A 48 -8.99 11.24 -3.76
CA LYS A 48 -10.30 10.70 -4.14
C LYS A 48 -11.20 10.46 -2.93
N LEU A 49 -10.61 10.40 -1.74
CA LEU A 49 -11.36 10.25 -0.51
C LEU A 49 -11.84 11.62 -0.02
N ASP A 50 -12.92 11.64 0.75
CA ASP A 50 -13.34 12.84 1.44
C ASP A 50 -12.19 13.29 2.35
N LYS A 51 -11.85 14.57 2.25
CA LYS A 51 -10.74 15.15 3.01
C LYS A 51 -10.90 14.90 4.51
N LYS A 52 -12.14 14.95 5.00
CA LYS A 52 -12.42 14.67 6.41
C LYS A 52 -12.10 13.24 6.79
N VAL A 53 -12.32 12.27 5.89
CA VAL A 53 -11.99 10.86 6.14
C VAL A 53 -10.49 10.72 6.32
N VAL A 54 -9.69 11.35 5.48
CA VAL A 54 -8.23 11.30 5.59
C VAL A 54 -7.76 11.95 6.89
N GLU A 55 -8.31 13.12 7.22
CA GLU A 55 -7.96 13.82 8.47
C GLU A 55 -8.28 12.97 9.69
N ASP A 56 -9.46 12.32 9.69
CA ASP A 56 -9.88 11.48 10.80
C ASP A 56 -8.97 10.27 10.95
N LEU A 57 -8.55 9.64 9.84
CA LEU A 57 -7.65 8.51 9.89
C LEU A 57 -6.30 8.85 10.50
N LEU A 58 -5.85 10.08 10.30
CA LEU A 58 -4.53 10.51 10.77
C LEU A 58 -4.53 10.99 12.23
N LYS A 59 -5.69 11.03 12.87
CA LYS A 59 -5.76 11.42 14.29
C LYS A 59 -5.19 10.32 15.19
N PRO A 60 -4.45 10.69 16.24
CA PRO A 60 -3.86 9.70 17.16
C PRO A 60 -4.86 8.73 17.76
N GLU A 61 -6.09 9.18 18.04
CA GLU A 61 -7.15 8.34 18.59
C GLU A 61 -7.63 7.25 17.65
N ASN A 62 -7.35 7.41 16.33
CA ASN A 62 -7.74 6.45 15.31
C ASN A 62 -6.56 5.59 14.82
N LYS A 63 -5.47 5.57 15.56
CA LYS A 63 -4.25 4.86 15.18
C LYS A 63 -4.51 3.40 14.82
N ALA A 64 -5.33 2.69 15.58
CA ALA A 64 -5.62 1.29 15.31
C ALA A 64 -6.34 1.11 13.98
N HIS A 65 -7.29 1.99 13.67
CA HIS A 65 -8.01 1.95 12.40
C HIS A 65 -7.09 2.30 11.22
N LEU A 66 -6.24 3.31 11.40
CA LEU A 66 -5.25 3.69 10.40
C LEU A 66 -4.33 2.50 10.09
N LEU A 67 -3.87 1.80 11.13
CA LEU A 67 -2.99 0.65 10.96
C LEU A 67 -3.70 -0.46 10.18
N GLU A 68 -4.99 -0.72 10.45
CA GLU A 68 -5.75 -1.71 9.69
C GLU A 68 -5.83 -1.36 8.21
N VAL A 69 -6.12 -0.10 7.89
CA VAL A 69 -6.20 0.37 6.51
C VAL A 69 -4.85 0.21 5.81
N LEU A 70 -3.77 0.62 6.47
CA LEU A 70 -2.43 0.51 5.90
C LEU A 70 -2.02 -0.94 5.71
N ASN A 71 -2.36 -1.83 6.63
CA ASN A 71 -2.03 -3.25 6.51
C ASN A 71 -2.79 -3.93 5.36
N LEU A 72 -3.92 -3.39 4.92
CA LEU A 72 -4.59 -3.86 3.71
C LEU A 72 -3.72 -3.67 2.46
N HIS A 73 -2.78 -2.75 2.52
CA HIS A 73 -1.91 -2.42 1.40
C HIS A 73 -0.56 -3.14 1.46
N VAL A 74 -0.36 -3.99 2.48
CA VAL A 74 0.90 -4.70 2.68
C VAL A 74 0.69 -6.20 2.60
N VAL A 75 1.45 -6.85 1.71
CA VAL A 75 1.41 -8.30 1.52
C VAL A 75 2.76 -8.86 1.97
N ALA A 76 2.73 -9.94 2.76
CA ALA A 76 3.95 -10.64 3.14
C ALA A 76 4.47 -11.42 1.94
N GLY A 77 5.76 -11.24 1.64
CA GLY A 77 6.38 -11.86 0.47
C GLY A 77 6.60 -10.88 -0.66
N LYS A 78 7.41 -11.26 -1.62
CA LYS A 78 7.71 -10.44 -2.79
C LYS A 78 6.82 -10.86 -3.95
N VAL A 79 6.01 -9.94 -4.45
CA VAL A 79 5.09 -10.17 -5.56
C VAL A 79 5.56 -9.38 -6.78
N HIS A 80 5.72 -10.06 -7.90
CA HIS A 80 6.07 -9.41 -9.17
C HIS A 80 4.81 -9.21 -10.01
N LEU A 81 4.65 -8.00 -10.55
CA LEU A 81 3.48 -7.63 -11.32
C LEU A 81 3.22 -8.60 -12.48
N LYS A 82 4.27 -9.00 -13.18
CA LYS A 82 4.17 -9.93 -14.32
C LYS A 82 3.70 -11.33 -13.94
N ASP A 83 3.81 -11.69 -12.67
CA ASP A 83 3.41 -13.01 -12.19
C ASP A 83 1.97 -13.05 -11.69
N LEU A 84 1.31 -11.89 -11.63
CA LEU A 84 -0.07 -11.80 -11.16
C LEU A 84 -1.03 -12.22 -12.26
N LYS A 85 -2.01 -13.03 -11.88
CA LYS A 85 -3.01 -13.58 -12.80
C LYS A 85 -4.40 -13.10 -12.43
N ASP A 86 -5.25 -12.94 -13.44
CA ASP A 86 -6.64 -12.59 -13.22
C ASP A 86 -7.32 -13.62 -12.32
N GLY A 87 -8.02 -13.13 -11.29
CA GLY A 87 -8.69 -13.99 -10.32
C GLY A 87 -7.83 -14.46 -9.18
N GLU A 88 -6.54 -14.14 -9.17
CA GLU A 88 -5.65 -14.51 -8.08
C GLU A 88 -5.99 -13.74 -6.81
N LYS A 89 -5.69 -14.34 -5.65
CA LYS A 89 -5.89 -13.71 -4.34
C LYS A 89 -4.57 -13.58 -3.63
N LEU A 90 -4.35 -12.42 -3.02
CA LEU A 90 -3.15 -12.17 -2.20
C LEU A 90 -3.58 -11.94 -0.76
N LYS A 91 -2.88 -12.54 0.17
CA LYS A 91 -3.19 -12.39 1.59
C LYS A 91 -2.36 -11.26 2.20
N THR A 92 -3.03 -10.31 2.83
CA THR A 92 -2.35 -9.19 3.49
C THR A 92 -1.85 -9.57 4.87
N VAL A 93 -1.01 -8.71 5.45
CA VAL A 93 -0.44 -8.96 6.79
C VAL A 93 -1.49 -8.93 7.90
N ASN A 94 -2.68 -8.38 7.65
CA ASN A 94 -3.79 -8.41 8.61
C ASN A 94 -4.77 -9.57 8.36
N GLY A 95 -4.41 -10.49 7.46
CA GLY A 95 -5.20 -11.69 7.20
C GLY A 95 -6.32 -11.55 6.19
N LYS A 96 -6.53 -10.36 5.65
CA LYS A 96 -7.56 -10.15 4.62
C LYS A 96 -7.01 -10.46 3.25
N GLU A 97 -7.87 -10.90 2.33
CA GLU A 97 -7.48 -11.23 0.97
C GLU A 97 -7.75 -10.08 0.01
N LEU A 98 -6.80 -9.86 -0.91
CA LEU A 98 -6.95 -8.91 -2.00
C LEU A 98 -7.22 -9.68 -3.29
N HIS A 99 -8.19 -9.23 -4.06
CA HIS A 99 -8.57 -9.86 -5.33
C HIS A 99 -7.87 -9.16 -6.50
N ILE A 100 -7.16 -9.94 -7.29
CA ILE A 100 -6.42 -9.43 -8.45
C ILE A 100 -7.27 -9.56 -9.70
N LYS A 101 -7.34 -8.48 -10.47
CA LYS A 101 -7.94 -8.50 -11.81
C LYS A 101 -6.90 -8.03 -12.82
N VAL A 102 -6.81 -8.74 -13.92
CA VAL A 102 -5.95 -8.34 -15.04
C VAL A 102 -6.85 -8.17 -16.26
N LYS A 103 -6.91 -6.95 -16.78
CA LYS A 103 -7.74 -6.65 -17.95
C LYS A 103 -6.98 -5.72 -18.88
N GLU A 104 -6.80 -6.15 -20.12
CA GLU A 104 -6.13 -5.35 -21.14
C GLU A 104 -4.75 -4.84 -20.71
N GLY A 105 -4.00 -5.70 -20.00
CA GLY A 105 -2.67 -5.35 -19.53
C GLY A 105 -2.64 -4.51 -18.25
N VAL A 106 -3.80 -4.17 -17.70
CA VAL A 106 -3.88 -3.39 -16.46
C VAL A 106 -4.19 -4.33 -15.30
N VAL A 107 -3.34 -4.28 -14.27
CA VAL A 107 -3.54 -5.05 -13.04
C VAL A 107 -4.21 -4.15 -12.01
N SER A 108 -5.29 -4.65 -11.41
CA SER A 108 -5.93 -3.95 -10.29
C SER A 108 -6.03 -4.88 -9.10
N VAL A 109 -5.98 -4.27 -7.92
CA VAL A 109 -6.05 -4.95 -6.63
C VAL A 109 -7.28 -4.41 -5.91
N ASP A 110 -8.31 -5.25 -5.72
CA ASP A 110 -9.59 -4.84 -5.14
C ASP A 110 -10.17 -3.58 -5.79
N GLY A 111 -10.03 -3.47 -7.11
CA GLY A 111 -10.53 -2.33 -7.87
C GLY A 111 -9.60 -1.12 -7.93
N ALA A 112 -8.46 -1.17 -7.24
CA ALA A 112 -7.45 -0.10 -7.30
C ALA A 112 -6.42 -0.46 -8.37
N ALA A 113 -6.28 0.38 -9.37
CA ALA A 113 -5.35 0.11 -10.46
C ALA A 113 -3.91 0.41 -10.06
N ILE A 114 -2.99 -0.46 -10.49
CA ILE A 114 -1.57 -0.26 -10.25
C ILE A 114 -1.02 0.66 -11.35
N HIS A 115 -0.32 1.71 -10.94
CA HIS A 115 0.34 2.64 -11.85
C HIS A 115 1.83 2.41 -11.90
N GLY A 116 2.40 2.61 -13.08
CA GLY A 116 3.83 2.70 -13.26
C GLY A 116 4.56 1.39 -13.04
N HIS A 117 5.77 1.49 -12.57
CA HIS A 117 6.69 0.35 -12.44
C HIS A 117 6.82 -0.14 -11.01
N GLU A 118 7.26 -1.39 -10.88
CA GLU A 118 7.68 -1.91 -9.60
C GLU A 118 8.89 -1.12 -9.14
N ILE A 119 8.85 -0.61 -7.91
CA ILE A 119 9.99 0.03 -7.28
C ILE A 119 10.60 -1.00 -6.34
N GLN A 120 11.83 -1.40 -6.61
CA GLN A 120 12.49 -2.42 -5.80
C GLN A 120 13.12 -1.81 -4.55
N ALA A 121 12.88 -2.45 -3.42
CA ALA A 121 13.46 -2.09 -2.14
C ALA A 121 14.37 -3.21 -1.67
N SER A 122 15.24 -2.91 -0.70
CA SER A 122 16.13 -3.93 -0.12
C SER A 122 15.34 -5.05 0.56
N ASN A 123 14.14 -4.76 1.05
CA ASN A 123 13.29 -5.72 1.76
C ASN A 123 11.94 -5.95 1.10
N GLY A 124 11.81 -5.68 -0.20
CA GLY A 124 10.58 -5.97 -0.92
C GLY A 124 10.37 -5.13 -2.16
N SER A 125 9.10 -4.89 -2.47
CA SER A 125 8.69 -4.13 -3.66
C SER A 125 7.59 -3.16 -3.31
N VAL A 126 7.54 -2.03 -4.03
CA VAL A 126 6.50 -1.02 -3.87
C VAL A 126 5.82 -0.79 -5.21
N TYR A 127 4.49 -0.84 -5.21
CA TYR A 127 3.67 -0.51 -6.38
C TYR A 127 2.78 0.67 -6.03
N SER A 128 2.62 1.61 -6.97
CA SER A 128 1.76 2.77 -6.78
C SER A 128 0.32 2.46 -7.18
N LEU A 129 -0.64 2.83 -6.33
CA LEU A 129 -2.06 2.67 -6.60
C LEU A 129 -2.73 4.02 -6.85
N ASP A 130 -3.76 4.00 -7.70
CA ASP A 130 -4.55 5.20 -7.99
C ASP A 130 -5.75 5.37 -7.04
N THR A 131 -5.98 4.42 -6.15
CA THR A 131 -7.11 4.43 -5.23
C THR A 131 -6.69 3.80 -3.90
N VAL A 132 -7.19 4.34 -2.80
CA VAL A 132 -6.95 3.77 -1.48
C VAL A 132 -7.92 2.59 -1.27
N MET A 133 -7.40 1.46 -0.82
CA MET A 133 -8.25 0.31 -0.51
C MET A 133 -8.80 0.45 0.91
N MET A 134 -10.12 0.57 1.00
CA MET A 134 -10.82 0.74 2.29
C MET A 134 -11.83 -0.39 2.42
N LYS A 135 -11.40 -1.50 2.98
CA LYS A 135 -12.30 -2.62 3.27
C LYS A 135 -12.89 -2.50 4.67
N ASN A 136 -14.18 -2.70 4.75
CA ASN A 136 -14.86 -2.74 6.04
C ASN A 136 -14.87 -4.14 6.61
#